data_a4d2b192b9f80324155c8ddc01b045db
#
_entry.id   a4d2b192b9f80324155c8ddc01b045db
#
_cell.length_a   1.000
_cell.length_b   1.000
_cell.length_c   1.000
_cell.angle_alpha   90.00
_cell.angle_beta   90.00
_cell.angle_gamma   90.00
#
_symmetry.space_group_name_H-M   'P 1'
#
loop_
_entity.id
_entity.type
_entity.pdbx_description
1 polymer ?
#
loop_
_entity_poly.entity_id
_entity_poly.type
_entity_poly.pdbx_seq_one_letter_code
_entity_poly.pdbx_strand_id
1 'polypeptide(L)'
;MKFLCAVLFLLLFSETEAQILGCTDPGSTNFNAKATLNDGSCAYKDKRMKPLFSRVLDAKVNETSGLIYWDKNFLTINDDTDTSIRVIDENSGKILTSYALPGVENRDWEEISQDSAFIYIGNFGNNVNANSQKLHILKIDKKSLLLKKPVIDTIHFSYADQADFSIMKSNKTNFDGEAFIISSDSIFIFTKQWKARKTSVYGLPNQKGKHIAQLKSTYDVNGLITGATFLPDEKIVVLSGYSKFQMPFIYLLYDFKNNDFFSGNKRKVKLRLPFRQIEGIAHKGDFQFYLTNEEFHQWPILNHRAKLHKIDLSDFFIDYRLAKKK
;
A
#
# COMPACT_ATOMS: atom_id res chain seq x y z
N MET A 1 -74.83 19.74 13.28
CA MET A 1 -73.51 20.32 13.28
C MET A 1 -72.55 19.23 12.77
N LYS A 2 -72.11 19.34 11.52
CA LYS A 2 -71.12 18.41 10.94
C LYS A 2 -69.77 19.11 10.92
N PHE A 3 -68.81 18.62 11.71
CA PHE A 3 -67.42 19.09 11.67
C PHE A 3 -66.68 18.44 10.49
N LEU A 4 -66.23 19.24 9.55
CA LEU A 4 -65.41 18.86 8.44
C LEU A 4 -63.97 19.05 8.90
N CYS A 5 -63.23 17.92 9.17
CA CYS A 5 -61.80 17.96 9.41
C CYS A 5 -61.06 18.00 8.04
N ALA A 6 -60.53 19.15 7.72
CA ALA A 6 -59.61 19.29 6.58
C ALA A 6 -58.20 18.80 7.01
N VAL A 7 -57.75 17.67 6.47
CA VAL A 7 -56.38 17.18 6.62
C VAL A 7 -55.52 17.90 5.57
N LEU A 8 -54.64 18.78 6.05
CA LEU A 8 -53.67 19.47 5.21
C LEU A 8 -52.44 18.54 4.97
N PHE A 9 -52.35 17.98 3.78
CA PHE A 9 -51.19 17.20 3.37
C PHE A 9 -50.02 18.16 3.00
N LEU A 10 -49.06 18.35 3.89
CA LEU A 10 -47.81 19.02 3.58
C LEU A 10 -46.95 18.07 2.75
N LEU A 11 -46.89 18.27 1.45
CA LEU A 11 -45.93 17.65 0.55
C LEU A 11 -44.57 18.29 0.81
N LEU A 12 -43.72 17.59 1.56
CA LEU A 12 -42.31 17.90 1.65
C LEU A 12 -41.65 17.54 0.32
N PHE A 13 -41.45 18.51 -0.55
CA PHE A 13 -40.57 18.36 -1.71
C PHE A 13 -39.12 18.34 -1.20
N SER A 14 -38.53 17.19 -1.07
CA SER A 14 -37.06 17.06 -1.00
C SER A 14 -36.53 17.36 -2.39
N GLU A 15 -35.89 18.50 -2.57
CA GLU A 15 -35.09 18.76 -3.78
C GLU A 15 -33.96 17.74 -3.82
N THR A 16 -34.09 16.72 -4.63
CA THR A 16 -32.97 15.82 -4.97
C THR A 16 -32.14 16.55 -6.00
N GLU A 17 -31.05 17.21 -5.56
CA GLU A 17 -30.04 17.68 -6.51
C GLU A 17 -29.53 16.51 -7.33
N ALA A 18 -29.64 16.62 -8.64
CA ALA A 18 -29.11 15.60 -9.56
C ALA A 18 -27.60 15.50 -9.41
N GLN A 19 -27.10 14.32 -9.08
CA GLN A 19 -25.65 14.08 -9.00
C GLN A 19 -25.03 14.21 -10.40
N ILE A 20 -24.11 15.13 -10.55
CA ILE A 20 -23.33 15.30 -11.78
C ILE A 20 -22.02 14.52 -11.63
N LEU A 21 -21.88 13.46 -12.43
CA LEU A 21 -20.69 12.63 -12.46
C LEU A 21 -19.56 13.31 -13.26
N GLY A 22 -18.33 13.15 -12.81
CA GLY A 22 -17.15 13.67 -13.48
C GLY A 22 -15.94 13.77 -12.56
N CYS A 23 -14.84 14.26 -13.09
CA CYS A 23 -13.63 14.48 -12.30
C CYS A 23 -13.78 15.70 -11.39
N THR A 24 -13.66 15.49 -10.08
CA THR A 24 -13.78 16.53 -9.04
C THR A 24 -12.43 17.08 -8.56
N ASP A 25 -11.29 16.58 -9.07
CA ASP A 25 -9.97 17.03 -8.66
C ASP A 25 -9.49 18.23 -9.50
N PRO A 26 -9.33 19.44 -8.91
CA PRO A 26 -8.82 20.61 -9.63
C PRO A 26 -7.40 20.43 -10.18
N GLY A 27 -6.59 19.53 -9.61
CA GLY A 27 -5.24 19.20 -10.08
C GLY A 27 -5.20 18.31 -11.32
N SER A 28 -6.35 17.85 -11.82
CA SER A 28 -6.46 17.02 -13.03
C SER A 28 -6.49 17.84 -14.33
N THR A 29 -6.29 17.18 -15.46
CA THR A 29 -6.39 17.82 -16.79
C THR A 29 -7.81 17.91 -17.31
N ASN A 30 -8.73 17.15 -16.76
CA ASN A 30 -10.14 17.06 -17.15
C ASN A 30 -11.08 17.40 -15.98
N PHE A 31 -10.66 18.30 -15.10
CA PHE A 31 -11.49 18.79 -14.00
C PHE A 31 -12.83 19.33 -14.51
N ASN A 32 -13.93 18.93 -13.88
CA ASN A 32 -15.26 19.42 -14.16
C ASN A 32 -15.81 20.15 -12.91
N ALA A 33 -15.81 21.47 -12.95
CA ALA A 33 -16.28 22.30 -11.84
C ALA A 33 -17.79 22.12 -11.50
N LYS A 34 -18.57 21.48 -12.40
CA LYS A 34 -19.99 21.15 -12.16
C LYS A 34 -20.16 19.74 -11.57
N ALA A 35 -19.13 18.90 -11.58
CA ALA A 35 -19.23 17.56 -11.01
C ALA A 35 -19.40 17.62 -9.49
N THR A 36 -20.44 16.96 -9.00
CA THR A 36 -20.74 16.83 -7.56
C THR A 36 -20.28 15.47 -7.02
N LEU A 37 -20.00 14.51 -7.90
CA LEU A 37 -19.53 13.16 -7.54
C LEU A 37 -18.41 12.72 -8.46
N ASN A 38 -17.26 12.33 -7.84
CA ASN A 38 -16.15 11.74 -8.56
C ASN A 38 -16.54 10.39 -9.16
N ASP A 39 -16.36 10.24 -10.45
CA ASP A 39 -16.60 9.00 -11.22
C ASP A 39 -15.32 8.19 -11.49
N GLY A 40 -14.17 8.63 -10.95
CA GLY A 40 -12.87 8.01 -11.15
C GLY A 40 -12.21 8.31 -12.52
N SER A 41 -12.79 9.23 -13.31
CA SER A 41 -12.30 9.59 -14.65
C SER A 41 -11.17 10.61 -14.66
N CYS A 42 -10.71 11.10 -13.50
CA CYS A 42 -9.65 12.10 -13.42
C CYS A 42 -8.38 11.65 -14.14
N ALA A 43 -7.90 12.49 -15.04
CA ALA A 43 -6.66 12.28 -15.78
C ALA A 43 -5.58 13.29 -15.36
N TYR A 44 -4.33 12.85 -15.33
CA TYR A 44 -3.21 13.66 -14.85
C TYR A 44 -2.08 13.72 -15.86
N LYS A 45 -1.40 14.87 -15.93
CA LYS A 45 -0.16 14.98 -16.69
C LYS A 45 0.93 14.09 -16.09
N ASP A 46 1.75 13.50 -16.94
CA ASP A 46 2.95 12.78 -16.52
C ASP A 46 3.82 13.66 -15.61
N LYS A 47 4.04 13.19 -14.39
CA LYS A 47 4.93 13.85 -13.43
C LYS A 47 6.11 12.94 -13.09
N ARG A 48 7.27 13.56 -12.92
CA ARG A 48 8.49 12.90 -12.47
C ARG A 48 9.06 13.68 -11.30
N MET A 49 9.44 12.99 -10.25
CA MET A 49 10.05 13.61 -9.08
C MET A 49 11.39 12.96 -8.74
N LYS A 50 12.25 13.73 -8.07
CA LYS A 50 13.49 13.22 -7.48
C LYS A 50 13.28 13.09 -5.97
N PRO A 51 13.92 12.13 -5.30
CA PRO A 51 14.04 12.17 -3.85
C PRO A 51 14.69 13.46 -3.37
N LEU A 52 14.28 13.96 -2.23
CA LEU A 52 14.90 15.09 -1.53
C LEU A 52 16.29 14.72 -1.04
N PHE A 53 16.44 13.49 -0.54
CA PHE A 53 17.73 12.87 -0.25
C PHE A 53 17.66 11.34 -0.38
N SER A 54 18.83 10.70 -0.34
CA SER A 54 18.98 9.24 -0.30
C SER A 54 20.11 8.88 0.66
N ARG A 55 19.90 7.84 1.48
CA ARG A 55 20.88 7.28 2.41
C ARG A 55 21.12 5.82 2.10
N VAL A 56 22.37 5.40 2.10
CA VAL A 56 22.73 3.98 1.99
C VAL A 56 22.34 3.31 3.30
N LEU A 57 21.64 2.19 3.20
CA LEU A 57 21.26 1.38 4.34
C LEU A 57 22.43 0.53 4.85
N ASP A 58 22.31 0.04 6.08
CA ASP A 58 23.23 -0.95 6.63
C ASP A 58 23.23 -2.21 5.75
N ALA A 59 24.38 -2.86 5.60
CA ALA A 59 24.52 -4.05 4.78
C ALA A 59 23.64 -5.24 5.24
N LYS A 60 23.18 -5.24 6.49
CA LYS A 60 22.23 -6.22 7.02
C LYS A 60 20.77 -5.95 6.64
N VAL A 61 20.52 -4.91 5.83
CA VAL A 61 19.21 -4.51 5.32
C VAL A 61 19.27 -4.44 3.78
N ASN A 62 20.02 -5.34 3.17
CA ASN A 62 20.23 -5.38 1.72
C ASN A 62 18.99 -5.86 0.95
N GLU A 63 18.22 -6.79 1.53
CA GLU A 63 16.97 -7.33 1.00
C GLU A 63 15.75 -6.68 1.69
N THR A 64 15.81 -5.34 1.88
CA THR A 64 14.74 -4.59 2.59
C THR A 64 13.42 -4.71 1.87
N SER A 65 12.42 -5.28 2.55
CA SER A 65 11.06 -5.46 2.08
C SER A 65 10.07 -4.81 3.05
N GLY A 66 9.23 -3.90 2.53
CA GLY A 66 8.32 -3.11 3.35
C GLY A 66 8.99 -2.04 4.24
N LEU A 67 8.21 -1.05 4.65
CA LEU A 67 8.68 0.05 5.51
C LEU A 67 7.51 0.66 6.29
N ILE A 68 7.69 0.89 7.59
CA ILE A 68 6.77 1.70 8.42
C ILE A 68 7.53 2.76 9.21
N TYR A 69 6.82 3.81 9.64
CA TYR A 69 7.32 4.79 10.61
C TYR A 69 6.58 4.60 11.93
N TRP A 70 7.29 4.19 12.97
CA TRP A 70 6.74 3.94 14.30
C TRP A 70 7.76 4.31 15.38
N ASP A 71 7.28 4.84 16.50
CA ASP A 71 8.09 5.26 17.65
C ASP A 71 9.30 6.12 17.25
N LYS A 72 9.04 7.11 16.37
CA LYS A 72 10.02 8.08 15.85
C LYS A 72 11.12 7.48 14.97
N ASN A 73 11.02 6.22 14.58
CA ASN A 73 12.00 5.52 13.77
C ASN A 73 11.36 4.85 12.55
N PHE A 74 12.17 4.52 11.55
CA PHE A 74 11.78 3.65 10.47
C PHE A 74 12.05 2.20 10.83
N LEU A 75 11.08 1.34 10.54
CA LEU A 75 11.19 -0.10 10.71
C LEU A 75 11.03 -0.78 9.36
N THR A 76 11.90 -1.74 9.10
CA THR A 76 11.86 -2.58 7.90
C THR A 76 12.16 -4.03 8.26
N ILE A 77 11.91 -4.92 7.34
CA ILE A 77 12.21 -6.35 7.37
C ILE A 77 13.06 -6.70 6.15
N ASN A 78 13.65 -7.89 6.11
CA ASN A 78 14.20 -8.48 4.91
C ASN A 78 13.28 -9.59 4.40
N ASP A 79 13.27 -9.85 3.11
CA ASP A 79 12.53 -10.95 2.46
C ASP A 79 13.22 -12.31 2.58
N ASP A 80 14.49 -12.32 3.00
CA ASP A 80 15.30 -13.51 3.24
C ASP A 80 14.93 -14.25 4.55
N THR A 81 15.79 -15.14 5.02
CA THR A 81 15.57 -15.96 6.22
C THR A 81 15.64 -15.20 7.55
N ASP A 82 15.93 -13.90 7.56
CA ASP A 82 15.99 -13.08 8.77
C ASP A 82 14.59 -12.93 9.39
N THR A 83 14.47 -13.19 10.68
CA THR A 83 13.21 -13.09 11.44
C THR A 83 13.22 -11.90 12.41
N SER A 84 13.82 -10.79 12.01
CA SER A 84 13.93 -9.59 12.84
C SER A 84 13.34 -8.36 12.14
N ILE A 85 12.67 -7.53 12.91
CA ILE A 85 12.34 -6.17 12.49
C ILE A 85 13.55 -5.27 12.78
N ARG A 86 14.06 -4.58 11.77
CA ARG A 86 15.21 -3.69 11.85
C ARG A 86 14.75 -2.25 12.04
N VAL A 87 15.28 -1.59 13.07
CA VAL A 87 15.03 -0.16 13.33
C VAL A 87 16.16 0.65 12.72
N ILE A 88 15.81 1.58 11.82
CA ILE A 88 16.77 2.33 10.99
C ILE A 88 16.80 3.79 11.41
N ASP A 89 18.00 4.35 11.55
CA ASP A 89 18.21 5.78 11.66
C ASP A 89 18.05 6.49 10.31
N GLU A 90 17.18 7.48 10.27
CA GLU A 90 16.86 8.24 9.07
C GLU A 90 18.08 8.96 8.46
N ASN A 91 18.98 9.47 9.32
CA ASN A 91 20.08 10.33 8.88
C ASN A 91 21.29 9.54 8.39
N SER A 92 21.59 8.43 9.04
CA SER A 92 22.75 7.60 8.72
C SER A 92 22.43 6.35 7.89
N GLY A 93 21.16 5.88 7.89
CA GLY A 93 20.76 4.61 7.31
C GLY A 93 21.24 3.37 8.09
N LYS A 94 21.77 3.57 9.30
CA LYS A 94 22.29 2.50 10.15
C LYS A 94 21.21 1.87 11.00
N ILE A 95 21.41 0.60 11.35
CA ILE A 95 20.57 -0.09 12.32
C ILE A 95 20.83 0.48 13.71
N LEU A 96 19.77 0.98 14.35
CA LEU A 96 19.80 1.43 15.76
C LEU A 96 19.60 0.25 16.71
N THR A 97 18.66 -0.60 16.41
CA THR A 97 18.32 -1.81 17.16
C THR A 97 17.52 -2.77 16.29
N SER A 98 17.26 -3.97 16.81
CA SER A 98 16.45 -4.97 16.15
C SER A 98 15.54 -5.66 17.13
N TYR A 99 14.34 -6.02 16.69
CA TYR A 99 13.39 -6.84 17.44
C TYR A 99 13.36 -8.23 16.82
N ALA A 100 13.94 -9.22 17.49
CA ALA A 100 13.85 -10.62 17.09
C ALA A 100 12.42 -11.15 17.33
N LEU A 101 11.92 -11.93 16.39
CA LEU A 101 10.61 -12.57 16.46
C LEU A 101 10.82 -14.10 16.62
N PRO A 102 10.93 -14.61 17.86
CA PRO A 102 11.18 -16.02 18.08
C PRO A 102 9.97 -16.88 17.69
N GLY A 103 10.23 -18.07 17.18
CA GLY A 103 9.20 -19.06 16.86
C GLY A 103 8.42 -18.77 15.57
N VAL A 104 8.84 -17.79 14.76
CA VAL A 104 8.30 -17.53 13.44
C VAL A 104 9.27 -18.00 12.35
N GLU A 105 8.75 -18.21 11.15
CA GLU A 105 9.51 -18.54 9.96
C GLU A 105 9.39 -17.39 8.96
N ASN A 106 10.50 -16.94 8.40
CA ASN A 106 10.52 -16.10 7.21
C ASN A 106 10.76 -16.98 5.99
N ARG A 107 9.74 -17.13 5.15
CA ARG A 107 9.83 -17.87 3.89
C ARG A 107 9.86 -16.95 2.70
N ASP A 108 9.17 -15.80 2.84
CA ASP A 108 9.07 -14.78 1.81
C ASP A 108 8.29 -13.59 2.42
N TRP A 109 8.98 -12.79 3.26
CA TRP A 109 8.37 -11.61 3.90
C TRP A 109 8.38 -10.43 2.94
N GLU A 110 7.21 -10.01 2.50
CA GLU A 110 7.07 -9.02 1.43
C GLU A 110 6.73 -7.60 1.93
N GLU A 111 6.03 -7.46 3.03
CA GLU A 111 5.60 -6.14 3.50
C GLU A 111 5.44 -6.13 5.02
N ILE A 112 5.71 -4.96 5.60
CA ILE A 112 5.39 -4.61 6.98
C ILE A 112 4.38 -3.47 7.01
N SER A 113 3.31 -3.63 7.78
CA SER A 113 2.26 -2.63 7.95
C SER A 113 1.90 -2.45 9.42
N GLN A 114 1.04 -1.50 9.75
CA GLN A 114 0.67 -1.26 11.15
C GLN A 114 -0.73 -0.63 11.28
N ASP A 115 -1.30 -0.82 12.47
CA ASP A 115 -2.36 0.02 13.01
C ASP A 115 -1.91 0.69 14.32
N SER A 116 -2.82 1.22 15.12
CA SER A 116 -2.48 1.86 16.38
C SER A 116 -1.87 0.90 17.42
N ALA A 117 -2.25 -0.38 17.42
CA ALA A 117 -1.91 -1.37 18.45
C ALA A 117 -0.93 -2.44 17.98
N PHE A 118 -0.91 -2.75 16.68
CA PHE A 118 -0.18 -3.89 16.12
C PHE A 118 0.74 -3.50 14.98
N ILE A 119 1.81 -4.27 14.83
CA ILE A 119 2.63 -4.37 13.61
C ILE A 119 2.24 -5.68 12.91
N TYR A 120 2.20 -5.64 11.59
CA TYR A 120 1.85 -6.79 10.75
C TYR A 120 2.97 -7.07 9.78
N ILE A 121 3.28 -8.35 9.56
CA ILE A 121 4.27 -8.78 8.56
C ILE A 121 3.62 -9.80 7.64
N GLY A 122 3.65 -9.53 6.34
CA GLY A 122 3.14 -10.42 5.32
C GLY A 122 4.16 -11.47 4.92
N ASN A 123 3.93 -12.74 5.28
CA ASN A 123 4.70 -13.90 4.83
C ASN A 123 3.90 -14.61 3.73
N PHE A 124 3.88 -13.99 2.54
CA PHE A 124 2.95 -14.38 1.49
C PHE A 124 3.51 -14.25 0.07
N GLY A 125 4.80 -14.03 -0.10
CA GLY A 125 5.44 -14.14 -1.39
C GLY A 125 5.18 -15.49 -2.05
N ASN A 126 5.01 -15.48 -3.36
CA ASN A 126 4.64 -16.65 -4.14
C ASN A 126 5.22 -16.61 -5.56
N ASN A 127 6.32 -15.88 -5.74
CA ASN A 127 6.93 -15.61 -7.05
C ASN A 127 7.74 -16.79 -7.62
N VAL A 128 8.26 -17.69 -6.77
CA VAL A 128 9.20 -18.74 -7.19
C VAL A 128 8.49 -19.88 -7.91
N ASN A 129 7.52 -20.52 -7.25
CA ASN A 129 6.82 -21.70 -7.78
C ASN A 129 5.32 -21.47 -7.98
N ALA A 130 4.77 -20.33 -7.55
CA ALA A 130 3.37 -19.96 -7.66
C ALA A 130 2.36 -20.89 -6.95
N ASN A 131 2.82 -21.79 -6.09
CA ASN A 131 2.02 -22.86 -5.50
C ASN A 131 1.92 -22.81 -3.96
N SER A 132 2.27 -21.70 -3.35
CA SER A 132 2.24 -21.57 -1.89
C SER A 132 0.79 -21.66 -1.36
N GLN A 133 0.57 -22.57 -0.42
CA GLN A 133 -0.68 -22.75 0.32
C GLN A 133 -0.55 -22.36 1.80
N LYS A 134 0.59 -21.76 2.18
CA LYS A 134 0.90 -21.40 3.56
C LYS A 134 1.00 -19.89 3.74
N LEU A 135 0.20 -19.15 2.97
CA LEU A 135 0.17 -17.70 3.04
C LEU A 135 -0.38 -17.24 4.37
N HIS A 136 0.30 -16.32 5.03
CA HIS A 136 -0.16 -15.78 6.31
C HIS A 136 0.42 -14.39 6.61
N ILE A 137 -0.21 -13.73 7.56
CA ILE A 137 0.22 -12.45 8.10
C ILE A 137 0.47 -12.64 9.59
N LEU A 138 1.64 -12.25 10.07
CA LEU A 138 1.95 -12.17 11.50
C LEU A 138 1.34 -10.87 12.03
N LYS A 139 0.66 -10.95 13.18
CA LYS A 139 0.09 -9.81 13.90
C LYS A 139 0.77 -9.70 15.27
N ILE A 140 1.57 -8.65 15.46
CA ILE A 140 2.50 -8.50 16.57
C ILE A 140 2.03 -7.35 17.47
N ASP A 141 1.80 -7.61 18.74
CA ASP A 141 1.42 -6.58 19.72
C ASP A 141 2.60 -5.62 19.96
N LYS A 142 2.39 -4.31 19.73
CA LYS A 142 3.41 -3.27 19.83
C LYS A 142 3.98 -3.14 21.25
N LYS A 143 3.14 -3.28 22.29
CA LYS A 143 3.58 -3.14 23.68
C LYS A 143 4.48 -4.31 24.06
N SER A 144 4.14 -5.52 23.65
CA SER A 144 4.93 -6.71 23.89
C SER A 144 6.28 -6.67 23.16
N LEU A 145 6.30 -6.08 21.96
CA LEU A 145 7.52 -5.89 21.18
C LEU A 145 8.50 -4.95 21.88
N LEU A 146 8.04 -3.83 22.45
CA LEU A 146 8.86 -2.91 23.26
C LEU A 146 9.42 -3.58 24.51
N LEU A 147 8.68 -4.52 25.10
CA LEU A 147 9.13 -5.31 26.23
C LEU A 147 10.10 -6.44 25.85
N LYS A 148 10.44 -6.58 24.56
CA LYS A 148 11.27 -7.67 24.00
C LYS A 148 10.71 -9.08 24.30
N LYS A 149 9.41 -9.20 24.44
CA LYS A 149 8.65 -10.44 24.63
C LYS A 149 7.46 -10.45 23.67
N PRO A 150 7.70 -10.50 22.34
CA PRO A 150 6.66 -10.31 21.36
C PRO A 150 5.55 -11.34 21.49
N VAL A 151 4.31 -10.88 21.55
CA VAL A 151 3.10 -11.68 21.41
C VAL A 151 2.68 -11.60 19.96
N ILE A 152 2.62 -12.77 19.31
CA ILE A 152 2.42 -12.88 17.87
C ILE A 152 1.22 -13.79 17.61
N ASP A 153 0.23 -13.25 16.91
CA ASP A 153 -0.87 -14.01 16.33
C ASP A 153 -0.63 -14.23 14.84
N THR A 154 -1.28 -15.24 14.27
CA THR A 154 -1.15 -15.57 12.84
C THR A 154 -2.52 -15.56 12.17
N ILE A 155 -2.60 -14.87 11.04
CA ILE A 155 -3.77 -14.76 10.17
C ILE A 155 -3.44 -15.51 8.87
N HIS A 156 -3.91 -16.76 8.75
CA HIS A 156 -3.73 -17.56 7.54
C HIS A 156 -4.77 -17.20 6.50
N PHE A 157 -4.40 -17.26 5.23
CA PHE A 157 -5.36 -17.03 4.16
C PHE A 157 -5.05 -17.81 2.89
N SER A 158 -6.05 -17.88 2.03
CA SER A 158 -5.95 -18.29 0.62
C SER A 158 -6.73 -17.31 -0.23
N TYR A 159 -6.38 -17.16 -1.50
CA TYR A 159 -7.15 -16.36 -2.45
C TYR A 159 -8.40 -17.11 -2.92
N ALA A 160 -9.55 -16.42 -2.97
CA ALA A 160 -10.83 -17.03 -3.30
C ALA A 160 -10.89 -17.62 -4.72
N ASP A 161 -10.12 -17.05 -5.64
CA ASP A 161 -10.11 -17.37 -7.08
C ASP A 161 -8.83 -18.08 -7.55
N GLN A 162 -7.92 -18.45 -6.63
CA GLN A 162 -6.76 -19.28 -6.95
C GLN A 162 -7.15 -20.76 -6.88
N ALA A 163 -7.44 -21.35 -8.03
CA ALA A 163 -7.81 -22.77 -8.13
C ALA A 163 -6.67 -23.67 -8.59
N ASP A 164 -5.66 -23.12 -9.28
CA ASP A 164 -4.50 -23.86 -9.78
C ASP A 164 -3.27 -23.60 -8.89
N PHE A 165 -2.73 -24.67 -8.32
CA PHE A 165 -1.51 -24.69 -7.51
C PHE A 165 -0.39 -25.50 -8.18
N SER A 166 -0.47 -25.72 -9.48
CA SER A 166 0.61 -26.32 -10.24
C SER A 166 1.87 -25.46 -10.20
N ILE A 167 3.04 -26.11 -10.19
CA ILE A 167 4.31 -25.41 -10.18
C ILE A 167 4.49 -24.64 -11.48
N MET A 168 4.76 -23.36 -11.35
CA MET A 168 5.06 -22.46 -12.47
C MET A 168 6.53 -22.06 -12.45
N LYS A 169 7.00 -21.56 -13.60
CA LYS A 169 8.30 -20.87 -13.64
C LYS A 169 8.22 -19.59 -12.80
N SER A 170 9.35 -19.22 -12.19
CA SER A 170 9.45 -17.99 -11.41
C SER A 170 8.90 -16.77 -12.15
N ASN A 171 8.26 -15.87 -11.41
CA ASN A 171 7.73 -14.61 -11.93
C ASN A 171 6.65 -14.79 -13.02
N LYS A 172 5.76 -15.78 -12.85
CA LYS A 172 4.64 -16.07 -13.78
C LYS A 172 3.26 -16.05 -13.14
N THR A 173 3.17 -15.98 -11.83
CA THR A 173 1.90 -15.94 -11.10
C THR A 173 1.26 -14.55 -11.13
N ASN A 174 -0.05 -14.51 -10.89
CA ASN A 174 -0.81 -13.30 -10.56
C ASN A 174 -1.24 -13.28 -9.07
N PHE A 175 -0.87 -14.30 -8.31
CA PHE A 175 -1.19 -14.49 -6.89
C PHE A 175 0.06 -14.32 -5.99
N ASP A 176 0.89 -13.36 -6.32
CA ASP A 176 2.03 -12.96 -5.53
C ASP A 176 1.62 -11.76 -4.67
N GLY A 177 1.42 -11.96 -3.38
CA GLY A 177 1.14 -10.87 -2.46
C GLY A 177 2.44 -10.10 -2.22
N GLU A 178 2.39 -8.77 -2.27
CA GLU A 178 3.62 -7.97 -2.12
C GLU A 178 3.41 -6.77 -1.21
N ALA A 179 2.18 -6.24 -1.18
CA ALA A 179 1.87 -5.08 -0.38
C ALA A 179 0.53 -5.26 0.33
N PHE A 180 0.36 -4.66 1.50
CA PHE A 180 -0.93 -4.63 2.16
C PHE A 180 -1.09 -3.44 3.09
N ILE A 181 -2.35 -3.09 3.34
CA ILE A 181 -2.74 -2.06 4.30
C ILE A 181 -3.75 -2.60 5.30
N ILE A 182 -3.80 -1.96 6.46
CA ILE A 182 -4.82 -2.22 7.48
C ILE A 182 -5.82 -1.05 7.44
N SER A 183 -7.10 -1.37 7.27
CA SER A 183 -8.18 -0.40 7.33
C SER A 183 -9.30 -0.92 8.22
N SER A 184 -9.48 -0.31 9.37
CA SER A 184 -10.42 -0.74 10.42
C SER A 184 -10.18 -2.20 10.83
N ASP A 185 -11.16 -3.07 10.64
CA ASP A 185 -11.14 -4.50 10.97
C ASP A 185 -10.71 -5.40 9.80
N SER A 186 -10.21 -4.81 8.71
CA SER A 186 -9.89 -5.52 7.47
C SER A 186 -8.45 -5.30 7.04
N ILE A 187 -7.91 -6.30 6.37
CA ILE A 187 -6.63 -6.28 5.67
C ILE A 187 -6.92 -6.26 4.17
N PHE A 188 -6.23 -5.41 3.43
CA PHE A 188 -6.30 -5.34 1.97
C PHE A 188 -4.93 -5.61 1.37
N ILE A 189 -4.81 -6.73 0.64
CA ILE A 189 -3.58 -7.18 0.00
C ILE A 189 -3.60 -6.76 -1.47
N PHE A 190 -2.49 -6.19 -1.94
CA PHE A 190 -2.24 -5.85 -3.34
C PHE A 190 -1.26 -6.85 -3.94
N THR A 191 -1.65 -7.47 -5.06
CA THR A 191 -0.81 -8.47 -5.71
C THR A 191 0.12 -7.86 -6.75
N LYS A 192 1.31 -8.44 -6.87
CA LYS A 192 2.28 -8.22 -7.94
C LYS A 192 2.00 -9.20 -9.08
N GLN A 193 1.25 -8.75 -10.07
CA GLN A 193 0.87 -9.62 -11.20
C GLN A 193 1.97 -9.63 -12.25
N TRP A 194 2.88 -10.57 -12.13
CA TRP A 194 4.05 -10.67 -13.00
C TRP A 194 3.73 -10.77 -14.48
N LYS A 195 2.70 -11.56 -14.84
CA LYS A 195 2.28 -11.76 -16.21
C LYS A 195 1.41 -10.60 -16.72
N ALA A 196 0.43 -10.18 -15.93
CA ALA A 196 -0.58 -9.22 -16.34
C ALA A 196 -0.13 -7.77 -16.22
N ARG A 197 0.90 -7.46 -15.39
CA ARG A 197 1.34 -6.09 -15.05
C ARG A 197 0.24 -5.24 -14.42
N LYS A 198 -0.66 -5.91 -13.72
CA LYS A 198 -1.78 -5.34 -12.97
C LYS A 198 -1.57 -5.57 -11.48
N THR A 199 -2.47 -5.04 -10.68
CA THR A 199 -2.61 -5.41 -9.27
C THR A 199 -4.07 -5.73 -8.99
N SER A 200 -4.30 -6.77 -8.19
CA SER A 200 -5.62 -7.08 -7.63
C SER A 200 -5.62 -6.78 -6.14
N VAL A 201 -6.74 -6.26 -5.65
CA VAL A 201 -6.97 -6.03 -4.23
C VAL A 201 -7.81 -7.16 -3.69
N TYR A 202 -7.30 -7.82 -2.64
CA TYR A 202 -8.01 -8.84 -1.89
C TYR A 202 -8.26 -8.37 -0.48
N GLY A 203 -9.48 -8.55 0.02
CA GLY A 203 -9.87 -8.19 1.37
C GLY A 203 -10.11 -9.41 2.25
N LEU A 204 -9.63 -9.37 3.50
CA LEU A 204 -9.89 -10.38 4.52
C LEU A 204 -10.01 -9.73 5.91
N PRO A 205 -10.65 -10.41 6.89
CA PRO A 205 -10.74 -9.90 8.26
C PRO A 205 -9.37 -9.79 8.94
N ASN A 206 -9.16 -8.72 9.73
CA ASN A 206 -7.98 -8.55 10.58
C ASN A 206 -8.12 -9.33 11.89
N GLN A 207 -8.36 -10.62 11.82
CA GLN A 207 -8.59 -11.51 12.97
C GLN A 207 -7.73 -12.77 12.83
N LYS A 208 -7.20 -13.24 13.96
CA LYS A 208 -6.51 -14.52 14.04
C LYS A 208 -7.37 -15.66 13.49
N GLY A 209 -6.77 -16.58 12.76
CA GLY A 209 -7.45 -17.75 12.20
C GLY A 209 -7.17 -17.99 10.74
N LYS A 210 -8.09 -18.72 10.07
CA LYS A 210 -8.00 -19.05 8.65
C LYS A 210 -9.11 -18.32 7.89
N HIS A 211 -8.75 -17.61 6.83
CA HIS A 211 -9.67 -16.79 6.04
C HIS A 211 -9.51 -17.05 4.54
N ILE A 212 -10.54 -16.69 3.80
CA ILE A 212 -10.51 -16.64 2.33
C ILE A 212 -10.48 -15.16 1.93
N ALA A 213 -9.38 -14.72 1.35
CA ALA A 213 -9.21 -13.37 0.86
C ALA A 213 -10.07 -13.17 -0.40
N GLN A 214 -11.05 -12.27 -0.33
CA GLN A 214 -12.02 -12.01 -1.39
C GLN A 214 -11.51 -10.96 -2.36
N LEU A 215 -11.53 -11.26 -3.65
CA LEU A 215 -11.21 -10.30 -4.70
C LEU A 215 -12.18 -9.11 -4.63
N LYS A 216 -11.65 -7.89 -4.57
CA LYS A 216 -12.42 -6.64 -4.55
C LYS A 216 -12.39 -5.94 -5.92
N SER A 217 -11.21 -5.73 -6.46
CA SER A 217 -11.02 -5.07 -7.74
C SER A 217 -9.65 -5.40 -8.33
N THR A 218 -9.50 -5.17 -9.63
CA THR A 218 -8.23 -5.29 -10.35
C THR A 218 -8.00 -4.03 -11.17
N TYR A 219 -6.76 -3.52 -11.15
CA TYR A 219 -6.40 -2.31 -11.87
C TYR A 219 -5.10 -2.48 -12.66
N ASP A 220 -5.09 -1.91 -13.88
CA ASP A 220 -3.89 -1.89 -14.72
C ASP A 220 -2.96 -0.76 -14.28
N VAL A 221 -1.96 -1.13 -13.49
CA VAL A 221 -0.92 -0.20 -13.02
C VAL A 221 0.23 -0.06 -14.03
N ASN A 222 0.22 -0.86 -15.08
CA ASN A 222 1.30 -0.96 -16.06
C ASN A 222 2.68 -1.06 -15.35
N GLY A 223 2.79 -2.06 -14.49
CA GLY A 223 3.96 -2.29 -13.64
C GLY A 223 3.72 -3.34 -12.57
N LEU A 224 4.56 -3.36 -11.57
CA LEU A 224 4.54 -4.27 -10.43
C LEU A 224 4.41 -3.43 -9.16
N ILE A 225 3.39 -3.68 -8.36
CA ILE A 225 3.23 -3.07 -7.03
C ILE A 225 4.02 -3.91 -6.04
N THR A 226 4.75 -3.24 -5.13
CA THR A 226 5.68 -3.85 -4.19
C THR A 226 5.61 -3.24 -2.79
N GLY A 227 4.85 -2.19 -2.56
CA GLY A 227 4.69 -1.61 -1.24
C GLY A 227 3.45 -0.73 -1.15
N ALA A 228 2.91 -0.57 0.05
CA ALA A 228 1.72 0.22 0.31
C ALA A 228 1.76 0.92 1.67
N THR A 229 1.24 2.14 1.73
CA THR A 229 0.96 2.81 3.00
C THR A 229 -0.41 3.48 2.94
N PHE A 230 -1.11 3.53 4.07
CA PHE A 230 -2.44 4.10 4.19
C PHE A 230 -2.46 5.23 5.21
N LEU A 231 -3.05 6.35 4.83
CA LEU A 231 -3.31 7.52 5.67
C LEU A 231 -4.81 7.54 5.97
N PRO A 232 -5.24 6.99 7.12
CA PRO A 232 -6.66 6.78 7.40
C PRO A 232 -7.45 8.10 7.54
N ASP A 233 -6.85 9.12 8.14
CA ASP A 233 -7.49 10.42 8.37
C ASP A 233 -7.77 11.16 7.06
N GLU A 234 -6.84 11.07 6.11
CA GLU A 234 -6.95 11.68 4.78
C GLU A 234 -7.67 10.77 3.77
N LYS A 235 -7.86 9.49 4.09
CA LYS A 235 -8.33 8.45 3.18
C LYS A 235 -7.51 8.38 1.90
N ILE A 236 -6.19 8.31 2.07
CA ILE A 236 -5.22 8.21 0.97
C ILE A 236 -4.46 6.89 1.08
N VAL A 237 -4.41 6.12 0.01
CA VAL A 237 -3.49 4.98 -0.15
C VAL A 237 -2.39 5.40 -1.10
N VAL A 238 -1.14 5.16 -0.72
CA VAL A 238 0.02 5.35 -1.58
C VAL A 238 0.66 4.00 -1.83
N LEU A 239 0.70 3.60 -3.11
CA LEU A 239 1.37 2.37 -3.53
C LEU A 239 2.72 2.72 -4.15
N SER A 240 3.74 1.92 -3.89
CA SER A 240 5.02 1.94 -4.59
C SER A 240 5.16 0.76 -5.53
N GLY A 241 6.07 0.89 -6.51
CA GLY A 241 6.34 -0.18 -7.44
C GLY A 241 7.28 0.25 -8.57
N TYR A 242 7.49 -0.64 -9.53
CA TYR A 242 8.34 -0.37 -10.68
C TYR A 242 7.80 -0.95 -11.99
N SER A 243 8.21 -0.36 -13.10
CA SER A 243 7.85 -0.80 -14.45
C SER A 243 8.70 -1.99 -14.91
N LYS A 244 8.39 -2.54 -16.10
CA LYS A 244 9.18 -3.61 -16.76
C LYS A 244 10.69 -3.29 -16.85
N PHE A 245 11.04 -2.01 -16.92
CA PHE A 245 12.43 -1.56 -17.04
C PHE A 245 12.99 -1.10 -15.69
N GLN A 246 12.44 -1.58 -14.58
CA GLN A 246 12.84 -1.18 -13.22
C GLN A 246 12.88 0.34 -13.02
N MET A 247 11.90 1.04 -13.62
CA MET A 247 11.68 2.47 -13.41
C MET A 247 10.63 2.65 -12.33
N PRO A 248 11.01 3.11 -11.13
CA PRO A 248 10.09 3.22 -10.01
C PRO A 248 9.01 4.25 -10.23
N PHE A 249 7.86 3.98 -9.61
CA PHE A 249 6.73 4.89 -9.55
C PHE A 249 5.99 4.76 -8.22
N ILE A 250 5.15 5.73 -7.94
CA ILE A 250 4.12 5.65 -6.91
C ILE A 250 2.76 5.90 -7.55
N TYR A 251 1.72 5.30 -6.96
CA TYR A 251 0.33 5.62 -7.21
C TYR A 251 -0.28 6.29 -5.99
N LEU A 252 -0.97 7.42 -6.20
CA LEU A 252 -1.76 8.11 -5.20
C LEU A 252 -3.21 7.77 -5.46
N LEU A 253 -3.85 7.05 -4.52
CA LEU A 253 -5.24 6.65 -4.58
C LEU A 253 -6.00 7.44 -3.51
N TYR A 254 -6.95 8.24 -3.91
CA TYR A 254 -7.73 9.09 -3.01
C TYR A 254 -9.10 9.41 -3.59
N ASP A 255 -10.00 9.93 -2.76
CA ASP A 255 -11.38 10.21 -3.12
C ASP A 255 -12.15 8.97 -3.63
N PHE A 256 -11.77 7.81 -3.15
CA PHE A 256 -12.41 6.54 -3.46
C PHE A 256 -13.61 6.27 -2.55
N LYS A 257 -14.53 5.43 -3.01
CA LYS A 257 -15.73 5.04 -2.28
C LYS A 257 -15.45 3.88 -1.36
N ASN A 258 -15.66 4.05 -0.06
CA ASN A 258 -15.42 3.01 0.95
C ASN A 258 -14.00 2.41 0.81
N ASN A 259 -13.90 1.10 0.60
CA ASN A 259 -12.64 0.38 0.38
C ASN A 259 -12.45 -0.07 -1.09
N ASP A 260 -13.16 0.55 -2.04
CA ASP A 260 -12.89 0.41 -3.47
C ASP A 260 -11.82 1.44 -3.89
N PHE A 261 -10.57 1.11 -3.62
CA PHE A 261 -9.42 2.02 -3.77
C PHE A 261 -9.22 2.51 -5.21
N PHE A 262 -9.74 1.81 -6.21
CA PHE A 262 -9.63 2.21 -7.61
C PHE A 262 -10.86 2.93 -8.16
N SER A 263 -11.91 3.15 -7.36
CA SER A 263 -13.10 3.89 -7.76
C SER A 263 -12.90 5.41 -7.84
N GLY A 264 -11.89 5.94 -7.15
CA GLY A 264 -11.58 7.37 -7.09
C GLY A 264 -10.41 7.79 -7.99
N ASN A 265 -9.65 8.76 -7.54
CA ASN A 265 -8.49 9.30 -8.21
C ASN A 265 -7.33 8.32 -8.18
N LYS A 266 -6.66 8.13 -9.33
CA LYS A 266 -5.53 7.22 -9.54
C LYS A 266 -4.39 7.98 -10.22
N ARG A 267 -3.54 8.63 -9.44
CA ARG A 267 -2.47 9.49 -9.97
C ARG A 267 -1.13 8.78 -9.90
N LYS A 268 -0.55 8.47 -11.07
CA LYS A 268 0.79 7.87 -11.17
C LYS A 268 1.86 8.95 -11.21
N VAL A 269 2.91 8.81 -10.40
CA VAL A 269 4.08 9.69 -10.35
C VAL A 269 5.33 8.84 -10.55
N LYS A 270 6.13 9.15 -11.56
CA LYS A 270 7.39 8.45 -11.86
C LYS A 270 8.51 8.99 -10.97
N LEU A 271 9.34 8.10 -10.41
CA LEU A 271 10.50 8.48 -9.62
C LEU A 271 11.77 8.50 -10.49
N ARG A 272 12.61 9.51 -10.30
CA ARG A 272 13.92 9.60 -10.98
C ARG A 272 14.97 8.78 -10.21
N LEU A 273 14.73 7.49 -10.12
CA LEU A 273 15.56 6.47 -9.47
C LEU A 273 15.70 5.28 -10.44
N PRO A 274 16.40 5.45 -11.59
CA PRO A 274 16.45 4.40 -12.60
C PRO A 274 17.07 3.11 -12.05
N PHE A 275 16.53 1.99 -12.50
CA PHE A 275 16.99 0.64 -12.18
C PHE A 275 16.98 0.35 -10.67
N ARG A 276 15.90 0.77 -9.97
CA ARG A 276 15.68 0.46 -8.56
C ARG A 276 14.42 -0.36 -8.40
N GLN A 277 14.50 -1.41 -7.63
CA GLN A 277 13.36 -2.13 -7.09
C GLN A 277 13.00 -1.47 -5.77
N ILE A 278 11.94 -0.63 -5.80
CA ILE A 278 11.39 -0.04 -4.58
C ILE A 278 10.50 -1.09 -3.95
N GLU A 279 10.78 -1.47 -2.70
CA GLU A 279 10.05 -2.53 -2.00
C GLU A 279 9.32 -2.03 -0.75
N GLY A 280 9.61 -0.85 -0.23
CA GLY A 280 8.93 -0.30 0.94
C GLY A 280 8.51 1.14 0.78
N ILE A 281 7.40 1.54 1.44
CA ILE A 281 6.96 2.92 1.52
C ILE A 281 6.31 3.23 2.87
N ALA A 282 6.76 4.29 3.54
CA ALA A 282 6.21 4.77 4.80
C ALA A 282 5.84 6.25 4.76
N HIS A 283 4.77 6.61 5.45
CA HIS A 283 4.39 7.99 5.74
C HIS A 283 4.94 8.42 7.11
N LYS A 284 5.59 9.61 7.17
CA LYS A 284 6.12 10.15 8.43
C LYS A 284 5.30 11.30 9.01
N GLY A 285 4.45 11.93 8.20
CA GLY A 285 3.68 13.14 8.52
C GLY A 285 3.83 14.19 7.42
N ASP A 286 2.94 15.18 7.38
CA ASP A 286 2.99 16.33 6.45
C ASP A 286 3.28 15.97 4.98
N PHE A 287 2.69 14.86 4.50
CA PHE A 287 2.94 14.31 3.15
C PHE A 287 4.42 14.00 2.83
N GLN A 288 5.23 13.82 3.86
CA GLN A 288 6.58 13.31 3.72
C GLN A 288 6.56 11.78 3.72
N PHE A 289 7.09 11.19 2.67
CA PHE A 289 7.17 9.75 2.51
C PHE A 289 8.60 9.30 2.37
N TYR A 290 8.83 8.09 2.80
CA TYR A 290 10.12 7.43 2.70
C TYR A 290 9.95 6.11 1.96
N LEU A 291 10.93 5.78 1.13
CA LEU A 291 10.95 4.61 0.29
C LEU A 291 12.23 3.84 0.54
N THR A 292 12.18 2.53 0.49
CA THR A 292 13.39 1.71 0.42
C THR A 292 13.50 1.03 -0.92
N ASN A 293 14.73 0.85 -1.40
CA ASN A 293 15.05 -0.09 -2.47
C ASN A 293 16.01 -1.15 -1.93
N GLU A 294 15.84 -2.37 -2.38
CA GLU A 294 16.75 -3.47 -2.11
C GLU A 294 18.09 -3.31 -2.84
N GLU A 295 19.09 -4.09 -2.44
CA GLU A 295 20.35 -4.19 -3.14
C GLU A 295 20.14 -4.96 -4.46
N PHE A 296 20.72 -4.46 -5.55
CA PHE A 296 20.59 -5.09 -6.86
C PHE A 296 21.90 -5.10 -7.58
N HIS A 297 22.32 -6.30 -8.00
CA HIS A 297 23.55 -6.50 -8.73
C HIS A 297 23.30 -7.22 -10.05
N GLN A 298 23.66 -6.57 -11.15
CA GLN A 298 23.74 -7.17 -12.49
C GLN A 298 25.09 -6.82 -13.12
N TRP A 299 26.09 -7.58 -12.74
CA TRP A 299 27.47 -7.39 -13.19
C TRP A 299 27.55 -7.46 -14.73
N PRO A 300 28.37 -6.62 -15.44
CA PRO A 300 29.16 -5.49 -14.90
C PRO A 300 28.41 -4.15 -14.87
N ILE A 301 27.13 -4.11 -15.23
CA ILE A 301 26.41 -2.88 -15.65
C ILE A 301 25.73 -2.18 -14.48
N LEU A 302 25.11 -2.93 -13.58
CA LEU A 302 24.31 -2.37 -12.49
C LEU A 302 24.84 -2.89 -11.14
N ASN A 303 25.09 -1.94 -10.24
CA ASN A 303 25.46 -2.21 -8.86
C ASN A 303 24.80 -1.16 -7.97
N HIS A 304 23.71 -1.54 -7.36
CA HIS A 304 22.89 -0.64 -6.56
C HIS A 304 22.75 -1.16 -5.13
N ARG A 305 23.27 -0.39 -4.17
CA ARG A 305 23.09 -0.67 -2.74
C ARG A 305 21.66 -0.35 -2.30
N ALA A 306 21.20 -1.05 -1.28
CA ALA A 306 19.96 -0.71 -0.57
C ALA A 306 20.03 0.72 -0.03
N LYS A 307 18.94 1.49 -0.20
CA LYS A 307 18.86 2.90 0.22
C LYS A 307 17.49 3.25 0.78
N LEU A 308 17.51 4.20 1.71
CA LEU A 308 16.33 4.95 2.16
C LEU A 308 16.27 6.27 1.36
N HIS A 309 15.11 6.58 0.79
CA HIS A 309 14.86 7.79 0.00
C HIS A 309 13.73 8.60 0.63
N LYS A 310 13.89 9.91 0.74
CA LYS A 310 12.82 10.83 1.17
C LYS A 310 12.19 11.52 -0.02
N ILE A 311 10.87 11.57 -0.06
CA ILE A 311 10.07 12.32 -1.04
C ILE A 311 9.03 13.18 -0.32
N ASP A 312 8.56 14.25 -0.99
CA ASP A 312 7.47 15.10 -0.52
C ASP A 312 6.35 15.10 -1.56
N LEU A 313 5.16 14.71 -1.12
CA LEU A 313 3.98 14.61 -1.99
C LEU A 313 2.98 15.76 -1.80
N SER A 314 3.31 16.79 -1.01
CA SER A 314 2.43 17.91 -0.69
C SER A 314 1.84 18.57 -1.93
N ASP A 315 2.67 18.84 -2.95
CA ASP A 315 2.27 19.49 -4.19
C ASP A 315 1.18 18.74 -4.97
N PHE A 316 1.06 17.42 -4.75
CA PHE A 316 0.07 16.59 -5.45
C PHE A 316 -1.32 16.69 -4.84
N PHE A 317 -1.43 17.22 -3.61
CA PHE A 317 -2.68 17.27 -2.85
C PHE A 317 -3.14 18.70 -2.51
N ILE A 318 -2.37 19.74 -2.83
CA ILE A 318 -2.71 21.13 -2.47
C ILE A 318 -4.08 21.52 -3.02
N ASP A 319 -4.28 21.41 -4.33
CA ASP A 319 -5.52 21.81 -4.99
C ASP A 319 -6.72 21.00 -4.50
N TYR A 320 -6.53 19.69 -4.37
CA TYR A 320 -7.55 18.76 -3.86
C TYR A 320 -7.99 19.10 -2.43
N ARG A 321 -7.03 19.38 -1.54
CA ARG A 321 -7.32 19.75 -0.13
C ARG A 321 -8.00 21.10 -0.02
N LEU A 322 -7.61 22.07 -0.85
CA LEU A 322 -8.24 23.39 -0.88
C LEU A 322 -9.69 23.28 -1.37
N ALA A 323 -9.96 22.42 -2.34
CA ALA A 323 -11.32 22.19 -2.84
C ALA A 323 -12.24 21.51 -1.79
N LYS A 324 -11.71 20.59 -0.97
CA LYS A 324 -12.49 19.91 0.10
C LYS A 324 -12.78 20.78 1.33
N LYS A 325 -12.11 21.91 1.49
CA LYS A 325 -12.36 22.86 2.60
C LYS A 325 -13.45 23.90 2.29
N LYS A 326 -13.91 23.97 1.06
CA LYS A 326 -15.04 24.80 0.61
C LYS A 326 -16.34 23.99 0.65
#